data_cd86641738a288d99317bbcbdbdeaafa
#
_entry.id   cd86641738a288d99317bbcbdbdeaafa
#
_cell.length_a   1.000
_cell.length_b   1.000
_cell.length_c   1.000
_cell.angle_alpha   90.00
_cell.angle_beta   90.00
_cell.angle_gamma   90.00
#
_symmetry.space_group_name_H-M   'P 1'
#
loop_
_entity.id
_entity.type
_entity.pdbx_description
1 polymer ?
#
loop_
_entity_poly.entity_id
_entity_poly.type
_entity_poly.pdbx_seq_one_letter_code
_entity_poly.pdbx_strand_id
1 'polypeptide(L)'
;FLIKHETADEDLYNRLHPHSSFKNRIKCLKNLKELGYQVGSGFMIGLPGQSYETIAKDIMLLKELQVDMAGIGPFIPHPETKLKKYKKGDTFLTLKVLALSRLILKNTHLPATTSLGVINSTHKGIAFSCGANVIMQKVEPYKYRRLYEIYPNKAKEEKTIKQERKELEDYILNIDKKISLNRGDSFKKKYFKFMK
;
A
#
# COMPACT_ATOMS: atom_id res chain seq x y z
N PHE A 1 7.12 7.75 -7.38
CA PHE A 1 7.01 6.43 -8.03
C PHE A 1 6.83 5.34 -6.97
N LEU A 2 5.97 4.36 -7.19
CA LEU A 2 5.68 3.28 -6.25
C LEU A 2 6.07 1.92 -6.85
N ILE A 3 7.00 1.23 -6.22
CA ILE A 3 7.31 -0.19 -6.48
C ILE A 3 7.37 -0.92 -5.14
N LYS A 4 6.44 -1.83 -4.89
CA LYS A 4 6.49 -2.65 -3.68
C LYS A 4 7.64 -3.64 -3.73
N HIS A 5 8.39 -3.78 -2.60
CA HIS A 5 9.39 -4.84 -2.46
C HIS A 5 8.75 -6.20 -2.15
N GLU A 6 7.48 -6.21 -1.77
CA GLU A 6 6.56 -7.33 -1.49
C GLU A 6 6.92 -8.12 -0.23
N THR A 7 8.17 -8.44 -0.01
CA THR A 7 8.75 -9.01 1.21
C THR A 7 10.26 -8.76 1.27
N ALA A 8 10.81 -8.54 2.45
CA ALA A 8 12.24 -8.38 2.70
C ALA A 8 12.99 -9.72 2.88
N ASP A 9 12.28 -10.83 2.86
CA ASP A 9 12.84 -12.16 2.86
C ASP A 9 13.17 -12.56 1.41
N GLU A 10 14.47 -12.61 1.09
CA GLU A 10 14.93 -12.89 -0.29
C GLU A 10 14.49 -14.28 -0.78
N ASP A 11 14.50 -15.28 0.09
CA ASP A 11 14.08 -16.64 -0.28
C ASP A 11 12.57 -16.71 -0.53
N LEU A 12 11.79 -16.06 0.32
CA LEU A 12 10.34 -15.93 0.11
C LEU A 12 10.05 -15.14 -1.17
N TYR A 13 10.77 -14.03 -1.40
CA TYR A 13 10.63 -13.23 -2.61
C TYR A 13 10.89 -14.08 -3.87
N ASN A 14 12.00 -14.81 -3.91
CA ASN A 14 12.40 -15.62 -5.08
C ASN A 14 11.40 -16.76 -5.35
N ARG A 15 10.83 -17.36 -4.30
CA ARG A 15 9.77 -18.37 -4.48
C ARG A 15 8.49 -17.79 -5.08
N LEU A 16 8.12 -16.57 -4.68
CA LEU A 16 6.89 -15.91 -5.15
C LEU A 16 7.08 -15.21 -6.51
N HIS A 17 8.30 -14.85 -6.86
CA HIS A 17 8.66 -14.11 -8.07
C HIS A 17 9.80 -14.81 -8.85
N PRO A 18 9.58 -16.02 -9.41
CA PRO A 18 10.65 -16.84 -10.01
C PRO A 18 11.35 -16.20 -11.22
N HIS A 19 10.75 -15.16 -11.81
CA HIS A 19 11.33 -14.44 -12.97
C HIS A 19 11.81 -13.03 -12.59
N SER A 20 12.03 -12.76 -11.30
CA SER A 20 12.46 -11.46 -10.79
C SER A 20 13.58 -11.64 -9.76
N SER A 21 14.29 -10.57 -9.46
CA SER A 21 15.36 -10.55 -8.47
C SER A 21 15.06 -9.55 -7.38
N PHE A 22 15.10 -10.00 -6.12
CA PHE A 22 14.98 -9.12 -4.96
C PHE A 22 16.03 -8.01 -4.99
N LYS A 23 17.29 -8.35 -5.26
CA LYS A 23 18.40 -7.39 -5.35
C LYS A 23 18.14 -6.31 -6.40
N ASN A 24 17.66 -6.70 -7.58
CA ASN A 24 17.30 -5.75 -8.63
C ASN A 24 16.11 -4.86 -8.24
N ARG A 25 15.14 -5.39 -7.51
CA ARG A 25 14.00 -4.63 -6.98
C ARG A 25 14.48 -3.52 -6.03
N ILE A 26 15.35 -3.87 -5.09
CA ILE A 26 15.93 -2.92 -4.14
C ILE A 26 16.83 -1.89 -4.83
N LYS A 27 17.66 -2.34 -5.79
CA LYS A 27 18.49 -1.45 -6.60
C LYS A 27 17.64 -0.42 -7.36
N CYS A 28 16.53 -0.85 -7.96
CA CYS A 28 15.61 0.04 -8.66
C CYS A 28 15.05 1.12 -7.71
N LEU A 29 14.63 0.76 -6.49
CA LEU A 29 14.15 1.72 -5.50
C LEU A 29 15.23 2.74 -5.11
N LYS A 30 16.47 2.29 -4.94
CA LYS A 30 17.62 3.18 -4.64
C LYS A 30 17.90 4.14 -5.80
N ASN A 31 17.96 3.63 -7.04
CA ASN A 31 18.17 4.45 -8.25
C ASN A 31 17.07 5.52 -8.43
N LEU A 32 15.80 5.15 -8.22
CA LEU A 32 14.69 6.11 -8.28
C LEU A 32 14.88 7.25 -7.27
N LYS A 33 15.38 6.93 -6.09
CA LYS A 33 15.64 7.92 -5.05
C LYS A 33 16.81 8.84 -5.41
N GLU A 34 17.89 8.28 -5.95
CA GLU A 34 19.05 9.04 -6.46
C GLU A 34 18.68 10.01 -7.57
N LEU A 35 17.71 9.61 -8.43
CA LEU A 35 17.14 10.44 -9.49
C LEU A 35 16.14 11.50 -8.97
N GLY A 36 15.95 11.63 -7.64
CA GLY A 36 15.11 12.65 -7.02
C GLY A 36 13.60 12.34 -6.97
N TYR A 37 13.17 11.12 -7.29
CA TYR A 37 11.77 10.73 -7.15
C TYR A 37 11.36 10.63 -5.69
N GLN A 38 10.10 10.98 -5.40
CA GLN A 38 9.42 10.52 -4.18
C GLN A 38 9.14 9.04 -4.35
N VAL A 39 9.73 8.20 -3.49
CA VAL A 39 9.72 6.74 -3.64
C VAL A 39 8.74 6.10 -2.69
N GLY A 40 7.79 5.36 -3.24
CA GLY A 40 6.92 4.47 -2.50
C GLY A 40 7.38 3.01 -2.62
N SER A 41 7.23 2.27 -1.52
CA SER A 41 7.39 0.83 -1.50
C SER A 41 6.33 0.18 -0.61
N GLY A 42 6.47 -1.10 -0.26
CA GLY A 42 5.53 -1.79 0.59
C GLY A 42 5.63 -3.29 0.50
N PHE A 43 4.81 -3.93 1.31
CA PHE A 43 4.76 -5.39 1.41
C PHE A 43 3.33 -5.85 1.68
N MET A 44 3.12 -7.17 1.67
CA MET A 44 1.83 -7.79 1.96
C MET A 44 1.89 -8.54 3.30
N ILE A 45 0.76 -8.58 3.99
CA ILE A 45 0.57 -9.35 5.22
C ILE A 45 -0.13 -10.66 4.91
N GLY A 46 0.43 -11.77 5.38
CA GLY A 46 -0.13 -13.11 5.19
C GLY A 46 0.30 -13.80 3.91
N LEU A 47 1.47 -13.44 3.37
CA LEU A 47 2.09 -14.21 2.28
C LEU A 47 2.38 -15.65 2.73
N PRO A 48 2.23 -16.64 1.83
CA PRO A 48 2.56 -18.02 2.15
C PRO A 48 4.00 -18.20 2.59
N GLY A 49 4.21 -18.61 3.84
CA GLY A 49 5.55 -18.78 4.45
C GLY A 49 6.11 -17.52 5.11
N GLN A 50 5.33 -16.43 5.21
CA GLN A 50 5.74 -15.24 5.93
C GLN A 50 5.68 -15.46 7.45
N SER A 51 6.71 -15.05 8.17
CA SER A 51 6.77 -15.03 9.64
C SER A 51 6.66 -13.61 10.21
N TYR A 52 6.55 -13.48 11.52
CA TYR A 52 6.61 -12.17 12.19
C TYR A 52 7.98 -11.51 12.04
N GLU A 53 9.06 -12.28 12.01
CA GLU A 53 10.43 -11.81 11.76
C GLU A 53 10.55 -11.23 10.34
N THR A 54 9.91 -11.86 9.36
CA THR A 54 9.84 -11.36 7.99
C THR A 54 9.13 -10.00 7.97
N ILE A 55 7.98 -9.87 8.65
CA ILE A 55 7.24 -8.61 8.75
C ILE A 55 8.08 -7.51 9.42
N ALA A 56 8.83 -7.87 10.47
CA ALA A 56 9.73 -6.91 11.13
C ALA A 56 10.84 -6.44 10.18
N LYS A 57 11.45 -7.35 9.42
CA LYS A 57 12.44 -7.01 8.37
C LYS A 57 11.82 -6.10 7.30
N ASP A 58 10.58 -6.34 6.88
CA ASP A 58 9.86 -5.51 5.92
C ASP A 58 9.73 -4.06 6.40
N ILE A 59 9.34 -3.84 7.66
CA ILE A 59 9.23 -2.49 8.25
C ILE A 59 10.61 -1.83 8.32
N MET A 60 11.65 -2.57 8.74
CA MET A 60 13.01 -2.03 8.83
C MET A 60 13.58 -1.68 7.47
N LEU A 61 13.31 -2.48 6.43
CA LEU A 61 13.69 -2.17 5.06
C LEU A 61 13.04 -0.86 4.54
N LEU A 62 11.77 -0.64 4.84
CA LEU A 62 11.10 0.63 4.50
C LEU A 62 11.79 1.83 5.18
N LYS A 63 12.23 1.66 6.43
CA LYS A 63 12.97 2.68 7.18
C LYS A 63 14.35 2.93 6.56
N GLU A 64 15.10 1.87 6.24
CA GLU A 64 16.41 1.94 5.59
C GLU A 64 16.33 2.67 4.24
N LEU A 65 15.39 2.27 3.40
CA LEU A 65 15.10 2.90 2.11
C LEU A 65 14.56 4.34 2.25
N GLN A 66 14.18 4.77 3.46
CA GLN A 66 13.61 6.08 3.74
C GLN A 66 12.45 6.41 2.78
N VAL A 67 11.55 5.47 2.54
CA VAL A 67 10.45 5.62 1.58
C VAL A 67 9.51 6.78 1.94
N ASP A 68 8.94 7.43 0.93
CA ASP A 68 7.99 8.52 1.08
C ASP A 68 6.55 8.03 1.28
N MET A 69 6.26 6.84 0.75
CA MET A 69 4.98 6.15 0.94
C MET A 69 5.23 4.66 1.19
N ALA A 70 4.49 4.07 2.13
CA ALA A 70 4.56 2.64 2.44
C ALA A 70 3.18 1.99 2.32
N GLY A 71 2.97 1.22 1.26
CA GLY A 71 1.74 0.48 1.00
C GLY A 71 1.74 -0.88 1.71
N ILE A 72 1.06 -0.97 2.85
CA ILE A 72 0.94 -2.19 3.66
C ILE A 72 -0.51 -2.67 3.62
N GLY A 73 -0.73 -3.88 3.15
CA GLY A 73 -2.08 -4.42 3.05
C GLY A 73 -2.11 -5.94 3.11
N PRO A 74 -3.27 -6.53 3.42
CA PRO A 74 -3.39 -7.98 3.47
C PRO A 74 -3.26 -8.60 2.08
N PHE A 75 -2.63 -9.76 2.02
CA PHE A 75 -2.60 -10.61 0.83
C PHE A 75 -4.02 -11.09 0.49
N ILE A 76 -4.39 -11.04 -0.78
CA ILE A 76 -5.64 -11.61 -1.31
C ILE A 76 -5.28 -12.56 -2.43
N PRO A 77 -5.51 -13.88 -2.27
CA PRO A 77 -5.26 -14.83 -3.34
C PRO A 77 -6.22 -14.59 -4.50
N HIS A 78 -5.70 -14.58 -5.72
CA HIS A 78 -6.52 -14.47 -6.93
C HIS A 78 -6.77 -15.87 -7.53
N PRO A 79 -8.00 -16.19 -7.96
CA PRO A 79 -8.36 -17.53 -8.44
C PRO A 79 -7.56 -17.98 -9.68
N GLU A 80 -7.06 -17.07 -10.48
CA GLU A 80 -6.26 -17.34 -11.67
C GLU A 80 -4.76 -17.47 -11.41
N THR A 81 -4.33 -17.43 -10.13
CA THR A 81 -2.92 -17.57 -9.77
C THR A 81 -2.60 -18.91 -9.12
N LYS A 82 -1.31 -19.26 -9.09
CA LYS A 82 -0.81 -20.45 -8.38
C LYS A 82 -1.10 -20.39 -6.88
N LEU A 83 -1.36 -19.18 -6.35
CA LEU A 83 -1.62 -18.95 -4.93
C LEU A 83 -3.11 -19.03 -4.54
N LYS A 84 -4.01 -19.41 -5.45
CA LYS A 84 -5.47 -19.44 -5.26
C LYS A 84 -5.96 -20.25 -4.06
N LYS A 85 -5.20 -21.25 -3.62
CA LYS A 85 -5.56 -22.14 -2.51
C LYS A 85 -5.10 -21.63 -1.14
N TYR A 86 -4.31 -20.56 -1.08
CA TYR A 86 -3.83 -20.01 0.17
C TYR A 86 -4.89 -19.13 0.85
N LYS A 87 -4.77 -19.00 2.16
CA LYS A 87 -5.65 -18.13 2.94
C LYS A 87 -5.32 -16.65 2.66
N LYS A 88 -6.34 -15.79 2.71
CA LYS A 88 -6.15 -14.34 2.70
C LYS A 88 -5.44 -13.88 3.98
N GLY A 89 -4.70 -12.77 3.89
CA GLY A 89 -4.01 -12.16 5.02
C GLY A 89 -4.97 -11.65 6.09
N ASP A 90 -4.51 -11.67 7.33
CA ASP A 90 -5.26 -11.19 8.49
C ASP A 90 -5.33 -9.65 8.52
N THR A 91 -6.54 -9.12 8.58
CA THR A 91 -6.77 -7.66 8.57
C THR A 91 -6.43 -7.02 9.90
N PHE A 92 -6.61 -7.72 11.02
CA PHE A 92 -6.26 -7.20 12.34
C PHE A 92 -4.74 -7.14 12.53
N LEU A 93 -4.00 -8.17 12.09
CA LEU A 93 -2.55 -8.13 12.03
C LEU A 93 -2.07 -6.98 11.13
N THR A 94 -2.75 -6.76 9.98
CA THR A 94 -2.44 -5.62 9.10
C THR A 94 -2.57 -4.28 9.82
N LEU A 95 -3.61 -4.09 10.64
CA LEU A 95 -3.78 -2.87 11.45
C LEU A 95 -2.68 -2.71 12.50
N LYS A 96 -2.28 -3.79 13.18
CA LYS A 96 -1.15 -3.77 14.13
C LYS A 96 0.16 -3.37 13.43
N VAL A 97 0.44 -3.97 12.28
CA VAL A 97 1.64 -3.66 11.49
C VAL A 97 1.62 -2.23 10.98
N LEU A 98 0.46 -1.71 10.58
CA LEU A 98 0.30 -0.32 10.18
C LEU A 98 0.61 0.65 11.32
N ALA A 99 0.11 0.37 12.53
CA ALA A 99 0.38 1.16 13.72
C ALA A 99 1.87 1.17 14.09
N LEU A 100 2.52 -0.01 14.11
CA LEU A 100 3.97 -0.11 14.31
C LEU A 100 4.75 0.64 13.24
N SER A 101 4.33 0.52 11.99
CA SER A 101 4.96 1.24 10.87
C SER A 101 4.84 2.75 11.05
N ARG A 102 3.72 3.28 11.55
CA ARG A 102 3.57 4.71 11.85
C ARG A 102 4.56 5.17 12.91
N LEU A 103 4.76 4.40 13.97
CA LEU A 103 5.71 4.74 15.04
C LEU A 103 7.16 4.76 14.53
N ILE A 104 7.52 3.83 13.65
CA ILE A 104 8.89 3.66 13.13
C ILE A 104 9.18 4.63 11.97
N LEU A 105 8.24 4.81 11.05
CA LEU A 105 8.42 5.56 9.81
C LEU A 105 8.02 7.05 9.94
N LYS A 106 7.35 7.44 11.01
CA LYS A 106 6.92 8.82 11.37
C LYS A 106 6.32 9.62 10.20
N ASN A 107 7.14 10.21 9.35
CA ASN A 107 6.79 11.15 8.27
C ASN A 107 6.56 10.48 6.90
N THR A 108 6.27 9.19 6.87
CA THR A 108 5.96 8.44 5.65
C THR A 108 4.44 8.43 5.41
N HIS A 109 4.01 8.57 4.18
CA HIS A 109 2.61 8.38 3.81
C HIS A 109 2.23 6.91 3.93
N LEU A 110 1.15 6.63 4.66
CA LEU A 110 0.62 5.28 4.88
C LEU A 110 -0.82 5.21 4.34
N PRO A 111 -1.06 4.56 3.21
CA PRO A 111 -2.41 4.42 2.67
C PRO A 111 -3.24 3.40 3.44
N ALA A 112 -4.52 3.72 3.66
CA ALA A 112 -5.54 2.73 3.93
C ALA A 112 -5.80 1.96 2.62
N THR A 113 -5.18 0.79 2.48
CA THR A 113 -5.11 0.08 1.20
C THR A 113 -6.46 -0.46 0.73
N THR A 114 -6.63 -0.57 -0.58
CA THR A 114 -7.84 -1.14 -1.18
C THR A 114 -8.07 -2.58 -0.72
N SER A 115 -7.00 -3.40 -0.63
CA SER A 115 -7.09 -4.79 -0.17
C SER A 115 -7.66 -4.92 1.24
N LEU A 116 -7.30 -4.02 2.15
CA LEU A 116 -7.87 -4.00 3.50
C LEU A 116 -9.39 -3.78 3.45
N GLY A 117 -9.84 -2.80 2.66
CA GLY A 117 -11.27 -2.51 2.49
C GLY A 117 -12.06 -3.59 1.76
N VAL A 118 -11.43 -4.34 0.86
CA VAL A 118 -12.05 -5.48 0.16
C VAL A 118 -12.32 -6.65 1.12
N ILE A 119 -11.41 -6.92 2.05
CA ILE A 119 -11.60 -7.99 3.05
C ILE A 119 -12.54 -7.53 4.17
N ASN A 120 -12.38 -6.29 4.65
CA ASN A 120 -13.15 -5.75 5.76
C ASN A 120 -13.25 -4.22 5.63
N SER A 121 -14.42 -3.73 5.28
CA SER A 121 -14.69 -2.29 5.07
C SER A 121 -14.54 -1.48 6.37
N THR A 122 -14.94 -2.03 7.51
CA THR A 122 -14.78 -1.40 8.83
C THR A 122 -13.30 -1.21 9.19
N HIS A 123 -12.46 -2.20 8.93
CA HIS A 123 -11.03 -2.11 9.18
C HIS A 123 -10.33 -1.07 8.31
N LYS A 124 -10.86 -0.77 7.12
CA LYS A 124 -10.36 0.35 6.31
C LYS A 124 -10.51 1.70 7.03
N GLY A 125 -11.62 1.90 7.76
CA GLY A 125 -11.82 3.09 8.60
C GLY A 125 -10.88 3.12 9.80
N ILE A 126 -10.77 2.01 10.52
CA ILE A 126 -9.88 1.85 11.67
C ILE A 126 -8.41 2.10 11.30
N ALA A 127 -8.01 1.85 10.05
CA ALA A 127 -6.65 2.12 9.59
C ALA A 127 -6.20 3.57 9.84
N PHE A 128 -7.12 4.55 9.82
CA PHE A 128 -6.80 5.95 10.13
C PHE A 128 -6.47 6.18 11.59
N SER A 129 -7.08 5.42 12.49
CA SER A 129 -6.73 5.41 13.93
C SER A 129 -5.41 4.66 14.17
N CYS A 130 -5.03 3.76 13.26
CA CYS A 130 -3.75 3.05 13.26
C CYS A 130 -2.63 3.78 12.51
N GLY A 131 -2.84 5.05 12.11
CA GLY A 131 -1.79 5.88 11.52
C GLY A 131 -1.80 6.00 10.00
N ALA A 132 -2.80 5.43 9.29
CA ALA A 132 -3.00 5.75 7.88
C ALA A 132 -3.34 7.24 7.70
N ASN A 133 -2.89 7.81 6.59
CA ASN A 133 -3.14 9.24 6.27
C ASN A 133 -3.35 9.46 4.76
N VAL A 134 -3.55 8.41 3.99
CA VAL A 134 -3.80 8.48 2.54
C VAL A 134 -4.94 7.53 2.16
N ILE A 135 -5.82 7.99 1.29
CA ILE A 135 -6.73 7.14 0.51
C ILE A 135 -6.42 7.36 -0.97
N MET A 136 -6.25 6.25 -1.69
CA MET A 136 -6.06 6.31 -3.14
C MET A 136 -7.44 6.24 -3.82
N GLN A 137 -7.88 7.36 -4.38
CA GLN A 137 -9.08 7.42 -5.19
C GLN A 137 -8.78 6.94 -6.60
N LYS A 138 -9.67 6.13 -7.15
CA LYS A 138 -9.64 5.73 -8.55
C LYS A 138 -10.27 6.82 -9.41
N VAL A 139 -9.59 7.17 -10.49
CA VAL A 139 -10.05 8.20 -11.45
C VAL A 139 -10.21 7.64 -12.86
N GLU A 140 -10.00 6.35 -13.04
CA GLU A 140 -10.18 5.68 -14.33
C GLU A 140 -11.67 5.63 -14.68
N PRO A 141 -12.06 5.92 -15.94
CA PRO A 141 -13.43 5.72 -16.42
C PRO A 141 -13.89 4.28 -16.19
N TYR A 142 -15.16 4.11 -15.81
CA TYR A 142 -15.73 2.80 -15.47
C TYR A 142 -15.53 1.74 -16.56
N LYS A 143 -15.68 2.13 -17.84
CA LYS A 143 -15.50 1.23 -18.99
C LYS A 143 -14.12 0.51 -19.02
N TYR A 144 -13.08 1.16 -18.49
CA TYR A 144 -11.75 0.56 -18.37
C TYR A 144 -11.57 -0.14 -17.02
N ARG A 145 -12.08 0.46 -15.94
CA ARG A 145 -11.99 -0.08 -14.58
C ARG A 145 -12.57 -1.48 -14.47
N ARG A 146 -13.68 -1.75 -15.17
CA ARG A 146 -14.33 -3.07 -15.17
C ARG A 146 -13.48 -4.19 -15.79
N LEU A 147 -12.49 -3.84 -16.61
CA LEU A 147 -11.55 -4.78 -17.24
C LEU A 147 -10.34 -5.11 -16.36
N TYR A 148 -10.24 -4.44 -15.19
CA TYR A 148 -9.09 -4.53 -14.32
C TYR A 148 -9.48 -5.11 -12.96
N GLU A 149 -9.43 -6.42 -12.86
CA GLU A 149 -9.88 -7.16 -11.69
C GLU A 149 -8.71 -7.74 -10.89
N ILE A 150 -8.02 -6.88 -10.11
CA ILE A 150 -6.95 -7.32 -9.20
C ILE A 150 -7.52 -8.07 -7.99
N TYR A 151 -8.71 -7.69 -7.54
CA TYR A 151 -9.36 -8.29 -6.38
C TYR A 151 -10.64 -8.96 -6.81
N PRO A 152 -10.75 -10.30 -6.64
CA PRO A 152 -11.97 -11.03 -7.01
C PRO A 152 -13.17 -10.53 -6.19
N ASN A 153 -14.35 -10.55 -6.81
CA ASN A 153 -15.64 -10.18 -6.19
C ASN A 153 -15.74 -8.71 -5.72
N LYS A 154 -14.97 -7.81 -6.28
CA LYS A 154 -15.16 -6.38 -6.03
C LYS A 154 -16.51 -5.93 -6.62
N ALA A 155 -17.34 -5.23 -5.82
CA ALA A 155 -18.60 -4.65 -6.27
C ALA A 155 -18.39 -3.83 -7.56
N LYS A 156 -19.16 -4.16 -8.60
CA LYS A 156 -19.11 -3.54 -9.94
C LYS A 156 -20.18 -2.44 -10.06
N GLU A 157 -20.34 -1.60 -9.04
CA GLU A 157 -21.23 -0.46 -9.14
C GLU A 157 -20.68 0.57 -10.13
N GLU A 158 -21.52 0.96 -11.07
CA GLU A 158 -21.20 2.04 -11.99
C GLU A 158 -21.46 3.38 -11.31
N LYS A 159 -20.39 4.02 -10.85
CA LYS A 159 -20.44 5.36 -10.27
C LYS A 159 -19.59 6.31 -11.08
N THR A 160 -20.05 7.53 -11.20
CA THR A 160 -19.22 8.60 -11.76
C THR A 160 -18.08 8.97 -10.79
N ILE A 161 -16.97 9.49 -11.31
CA ILE A 161 -15.84 9.96 -10.49
C ILE A 161 -16.31 11.02 -9.47
N LYS A 162 -17.30 11.87 -9.85
CA LYS A 162 -17.86 12.89 -8.94
C LYS A 162 -18.62 12.26 -7.77
N GLN A 163 -19.43 11.23 -8.03
CA GLN A 163 -20.14 10.50 -6.97
C GLN A 163 -19.18 9.80 -6.02
N GLU A 164 -18.19 9.07 -6.56
CA GLU A 164 -17.15 8.43 -5.73
C GLU A 164 -16.35 9.45 -4.92
N ARG A 165 -16.08 10.63 -5.48
CA ARG A 165 -15.39 11.70 -4.77
C ARG A 165 -16.22 12.22 -3.61
N LYS A 166 -17.49 12.49 -3.81
CA LYS A 166 -18.39 12.96 -2.76
C LYS A 166 -18.53 11.93 -1.63
N GLU A 167 -18.77 10.66 -1.98
CA GLU A 167 -18.83 9.57 -0.99
C GLU A 167 -17.52 9.47 -0.17
N LEU A 168 -16.37 9.67 -0.82
CA LEU A 168 -15.08 9.67 -0.14
C LEU A 168 -14.93 10.86 0.82
N GLU A 169 -15.37 12.05 0.42
CA GLU A 169 -15.37 13.25 1.26
C GLU A 169 -16.26 13.07 2.49
N ASP A 170 -17.49 12.61 2.28
CA ASP A 170 -18.44 12.31 3.35
C ASP A 170 -17.88 11.24 4.31
N TYR A 171 -17.26 10.19 3.76
CA TYR A 171 -16.61 9.16 4.55
C TYR A 171 -15.46 9.71 5.41
N ILE A 172 -14.61 10.58 4.87
CA ILE A 172 -13.47 11.17 5.60
C ILE A 172 -13.97 12.09 6.72
N LEU A 173 -15.03 12.86 6.47
CA LEU A 173 -15.67 13.69 7.49
C LEU A 173 -16.28 12.85 8.61
N ASN A 174 -16.94 11.75 8.28
CA ASN A 174 -17.57 10.85 9.26
C ASN A 174 -16.56 10.13 10.18
N ILE A 175 -15.30 10.10 9.84
CA ILE A 175 -14.22 9.59 10.71
C ILE A 175 -13.40 10.71 11.37
N ASP A 176 -13.97 11.91 11.48
CA ASP A 176 -13.34 13.11 12.07
C ASP A 176 -11.99 13.47 11.44
N LYS A 177 -11.89 13.34 10.13
CA LYS A 177 -10.70 13.73 9.37
C LYS A 177 -11.03 14.78 8.32
N LYS A 178 -10.00 15.46 7.83
CA LYS A 178 -10.12 16.47 6.77
C LYS A 178 -9.22 16.09 5.60
N ILE A 179 -9.71 16.36 4.39
CA ILE A 179 -8.90 16.19 3.18
C ILE A 179 -7.90 17.37 3.11
N SER A 180 -6.63 17.03 2.91
CA SER A 180 -5.61 18.05 2.64
C SER A 180 -5.84 18.65 1.25
N LEU A 181 -5.76 19.96 1.15
CA LEU A 181 -5.80 20.70 -0.12
C LEU A 181 -4.44 20.80 -0.79
N ASN A 182 -3.38 20.32 -0.15
CA ASN A 182 -2.04 20.31 -0.70
C ASN A 182 -1.87 19.22 -1.76
N ARG A 183 -0.79 19.33 -2.54
CA ARG A 183 -0.43 18.33 -3.56
C ARG A 183 -0.16 16.92 -2.99
N GLY A 184 0.03 16.78 -1.69
CA GLY A 184 0.28 15.49 -1.03
C GLY A 184 1.73 15.02 -1.13
N ASP A 185 2.67 15.94 -1.29
CA ASP A 185 4.09 15.61 -1.30
C ASP A 185 4.56 15.03 0.03
N SER A 186 5.68 14.30 -0.04
CA SER A 186 6.35 13.76 1.14
C SER A 186 6.68 14.84 2.16
N PHE A 187 6.47 14.55 3.44
CA PHE A 187 6.90 15.43 4.55
C PHE A 187 8.42 15.51 4.73
N LYS A 188 9.19 14.75 3.96
CA LYS A 188 10.66 14.74 3.98
C LYS A 188 11.18 15.87 3.10
N LYS A 189 11.66 16.96 3.69
CA LYS A 189 12.07 18.23 3.04
C LYS A 189 13.17 18.16 1.97
N LYS A 190 13.68 17.00 1.57
CA LYS A 190 14.89 16.87 0.74
C LYS A 190 14.68 16.99 -0.77
N TYR A 191 13.44 16.99 -1.28
CA TYR A 191 13.19 16.86 -2.73
C TYR A 191 13.16 18.17 -3.54
N PHE A 192 13.22 19.32 -2.88
CA PHE A 192 13.10 20.62 -3.58
C PHE A 192 14.42 21.22 -4.11
N LYS A 193 15.56 20.53 -4.00
CA LYS A 193 16.86 21.11 -4.43
C LYS A 193 17.12 21.07 -5.94
N PHE A 194 16.31 20.38 -6.74
CA PHE A 194 16.53 20.18 -8.17
C PHE A 194 15.50 20.84 -9.09
N MET A 195 14.61 21.66 -8.55
CA MET A 195 13.66 22.46 -9.34
C MET A 195 13.99 23.98 -9.26
N LYS A 196 15.24 24.32 -9.56
CA LYS A 196 15.62 25.70 -9.92
C LYS A 196 16.16 25.71 -11.32
#